data_1aa97c767a2b58e00481c184859d216c
#
_entry.id   1aa97c767a2b58e00481c184859d216c
#
_cell.length_a   1.000
_cell.length_b   1.000
_cell.length_c   1.000
_cell.angle_alpha   90.00
_cell.angle_beta   90.00
_cell.angle_gamma   90.00
#
_symmetry.space_group_name_H-M   'P 1'
#
loop_
_entity.id
_entity.type
_entity.pdbx_description
1 polymer ?
#
loop_
_entity_poly.entity_id
_entity_poly.type
_entity_poly.pdbx_seq_one_letter_code
_entity_poly.pdbx_strand_id
1 'polypeptide(L)'
;MVCYFLLESKRKVDEMREDHVEKRNASAEGTQRFVSRMRQEFSTYNQTSYRYLNGTDLMVSKVGYGSYRVDQQVDEHIESLEDSISSGCNIIDTSSNYTNGASEILIGNVLTKMMNQGKIERDEIILVSKTGYIQGDNLSQAIKREKTDQPWPEIVKYTDGCWHCIHPDFLIDQWDRSANRLQVETIDVYLLHNPEYFFSEAKKSGAPESLPQLRDEFYQRIFQAFVQMERFVQEKKILFFGVSANTFVAPKHDFEHVSLSRVHTEALKAAETVHGDPHISHFKVVQLPYNFLETGALLEKNNQFEDDMLTVLEMAAAINVGVLVNRPLNAITEDRLYRLAKYPYEPQFDYTAQVRASIEILSEQEKTLRTQLRSTGNLDDLDERDQDPFFGMGAILDNIIDQIEGRDHWLQVAQRYLIPRVNHWIENTTQKLSDVQQKKLIDQVNQYARDIEKILFNITMKFNQADFQRTQPIEDRLDLHLSEHEKKLTMSQKALNFVSSSPSVSVVLNGMRRPEYVDDTMGIMKVSDFGAPVQKMI
;
A
#
# COMPACT_ATOMS: atom_id res chain seq x y z
N MET A 1 7.72 -35.93 52.43
CA MET A 1 6.63 -35.00 52.11
C MET A 1 7.13 -33.65 51.54
N VAL A 2 8.21 -33.09 52.09
CA VAL A 2 8.74 -31.79 51.58
C VAL A 2 9.37 -31.88 50.18
N CYS A 3 10.02 -33.02 49.81
CA CYS A 3 10.60 -33.22 48.48
C CYS A 3 9.56 -33.38 47.37
N TYR A 4 8.37 -33.85 47.68
CA TYR A 4 7.28 -34.02 46.69
C TYR A 4 6.65 -32.65 46.31
N PHE A 5 6.49 -31.75 47.27
CA PHE A 5 5.98 -30.39 47.07
C PHE A 5 6.95 -29.51 46.29
N LEU A 6 8.25 -29.70 46.44
CA LEU A 6 9.28 -28.98 45.69
C LEU A 6 9.40 -29.44 44.23
N LEU A 7 9.12 -30.72 43.95
CA LEU A 7 9.07 -31.26 42.59
C LEU A 7 7.81 -30.87 41.86
N GLU A 8 6.64 -30.81 42.52
CA GLU A 8 5.40 -30.31 41.92
C GLU A 8 5.43 -28.79 41.67
N SER A 9 6.04 -28.03 42.60
CA SER A 9 6.20 -26.59 42.40
C SER A 9 7.19 -26.26 41.25
N LYS A 10 8.27 -27.04 41.12
CA LYS A 10 9.20 -26.92 40.00
C LYS A 10 8.53 -27.31 38.67
N ARG A 11 7.76 -28.40 38.64
CA ARG A 11 7.02 -28.84 37.47
C ARG A 11 5.96 -27.84 37.04
N LYS A 12 5.21 -27.22 37.96
CA LYS A 12 4.29 -26.12 37.68
C LYS A 12 4.98 -24.83 37.22
N VAL A 13 6.17 -24.53 37.73
CA VAL A 13 6.96 -23.38 37.30
C VAL A 13 7.59 -23.66 35.93
N ASP A 14 8.00 -24.91 35.67
CA ASP A 14 8.51 -25.30 34.34
C ASP A 14 7.35 -25.41 33.31
N GLU A 15 6.19 -25.95 33.69
CA GLU A 15 4.96 -25.93 32.87
C GLU A 15 4.46 -24.48 32.62
N MET A 16 4.54 -23.57 33.63
CA MET A 16 4.24 -22.14 33.42
C MET A 16 5.33 -21.39 32.65
N ARG A 17 6.56 -21.93 32.55
CA ARG A 17 7.61 -21.40 31.66
C ARG A 17 7.54 -21.93 30.24
N GLU A 18 7.03 -23.15 30.03
CA GLU A 18 6.78 -23.69 28.70
C GLU A 18 5.57 -23.04 28.02
N ASP A 19 4.58 -22.50 28.76
CA ASP A 19 3.44 -21.76 28.22
C ASP A 19 3.75 -20.29 27.84
N HIS A 20 4.91 -19.76 28.19
CA HIS A 20 5.45 -18.50 27.71
C HIS A 20 6.59 -18.74 26.71
N VAL A 21 6.34 -19.52 25.66
CA VAL A 21 7.07 -19.34 24.41
C VAL A 21 6.66 -17.96 23.92
N GLU A 22 7.57 -16.99 24.06
CA GLU A 22 7.36 -15.64 23.54
C GLU A 22 6.91 -15.76 22.09
N LYS A 23 5.65 -15.38 21.82
CA LYS A 23 5.05 -15.43 20.49
C LYS A 23 5.68 -14.33 19.64
N ARG A 24 6.76 -14.65 18.94
CA ARG A 24 7.59 -13.66 18.21
C ARG A 24 7.13 -13.41 16.79
N ASN A 25 6.33 -14.33 16.23
CA ASN A 25 5.92 -14.35 14.82
C ASN A 25 4.57 -15.02 14.64
N ALA A 26 3.98 -14.89 13.46
CA ALA A 26 2.78 -15.61 13.07
C ALA A 26 2.99 -17.13 13.17
N SER A 27 1.96 -17.85 13.60
CA SER A 27 1.97 -19.32 13.68
C SER A 27 0.69 -19.92 13.10
N ALA A 28 0.75 -21.22 12.76
CA ALA A 28 -0.44 -21.96 12.31
C ALA A 28 -1.56 -21.89 13.35
N GLU A 29 -1.24 -22.17 14.62
CA GLU A 29 -2.19 -22.14 15.73
C GLU A 29 -2.72 -20.74 16.01
N GLY A 30 -1.85 -19.72 15.97
CA GLY A 30 -2.23 -18.32 16.18
C GLY A 30 -3.20 -17.84 15.12
N THR A 31 -2.86 -18.03 13.84
CA THR A 31 -3.71 -17.58 12.73
C THR A 31 -5.03 -18.36 12.68
N GLN A 32 -5.05 -19.66 13.02
CA GLN A 32 -6.30 -20.43 13.13
C GLN A 32 -7.16 -19.96 14.32
N ARG A 33 -6.55 -19.60 15.44
CA ARG A 33 -7.26 -19.03 16.60
C ARG A 33 -7.93 -17.71 16.22
N PHE A 34 -7.20 -16.81 15.55
CA PHE A 34 -7.74 -15.56 15.04
C PHE A 34 -8.96 -15.81 14.12
N VAL A 35 -8.81 -16.66 13.11
CA VAL A 35 -9.88 -17.00 12.16
C VAL A 35 -11.10 -17.58 12.86
N SER A 36 -10.89 -18.46 13.84
CA SER A 36 -11.99 -19.08 14.61
C SER A 36 -12.76 -18.02 15.40
N ARG A 37 -12.06 -17.07 16.04
CA ARG A 37 -12.67 -15.94 16.76
C ARG A 37 -13.46 -15.05 15.80
N MET A 38 -12.89 -14.66 14.66
CA MET A 38 -13.56 -13.81 13.69
C MET A 38 -14.81 -14.46 13.07
N ARG A 39 -14.78 -15.75 12.80
CA ARG A 39 -15.97 -16.49 12.31
C ARG A 39 -17.09 -16.59 13.35
N GLN A 40 -16.77 -16.61 14.64
CA GLN A 40 -17.77 -16.56 15.71
C GLN A 40 -18.36 -15.15 15.84
N GLU A 41 -17.53 -14.13 15.77
CA GLU A 41 -17.95 -12.73 15.89
C GLU A 41 -18.74 -12.26 14.67
N PHE A 42 -18.27 -12.60 13.47
CA PHE A 42 -18.88 -12.22 12.19
C PHE A 42 -19.54 -13.44 11.51
N SER A 43 -20.69 -13.87 12.01
CA SER A 43 -21.43 -15.04 11.47
C SER A 43 -21.85 -14.89 9.99
N THR A 44 -21.80 -13.66 9.45
CA THR A 44 -22.09 -13.35 8.03
C THR A 44 -20.90 -13.55 7.11
N TYR A 45 -19.70 -13.81 7.65
CA TYR A 45 -18.51 -14.03 6.82
C TYR A 45 -18.60 -15.35 6.06
N ASN A 46 -18.25 -15.30 4.78
CA ASN A 46 -18.29 -16.47 3.92
C ASN A 46 -17.18 -17.47 4.27
N GLN A 47 -17.37 -18.73 3.92
CA GLN A 47 -16.35 -19.77 4.15
C GLN A 47 -15.04 -19.49 3.40
N THR A 48 -15.10 -18.83 2.24
CA THR A 48 -13.93 -18.46 1.42
C THR A 48 -13.20 -17.21 1.91
N SER A 49 -13.67 -16.57 3.00
CA SER A 49 -13.09 -15.34 3.55
C SER A 49 -11.68 -15.53 4.09
N TYR A 50 -11.37 -16.75 4.50
CA TYR A 50 -10.05 -17.15 4.99
C TYR A 50 -9.57 -18.37 4.24
N ARG A 51 -8.28 -18.38 3.92
CA ARG A 51 -7.62 -19.47 3.20
C ARG A 51 -6.18 -19.62 3.67
N TYR A 52 -5.51 -20.69 3.30
CA TYR A 52 -4.09 -20.82 3.57
C TYR A 52 -3.28 -19.90 2.64
N LEU A 53 -2.23 -19.30 3.18
CA LEU A 53 -1.18 -18.72 2.37
C LEU A 53 -0.39 -19.88 1.74
N ASN A 54 -0.55 -20.08 0.43
CA ASN A 54 -0.01 -21.27 -0.25
C ASN A 54 1.46 -21.49 0.08
N GLY A 55 1.84 -22.74 0.28
CA GLY A 55 3.18 -23.14 0.66
C GLY A 55 3.54 -22.92 2.14
N THR A 56 2.55 -22.48 2.94
CA THR A 56 2.68 -22.30 4.40
C THR A 56 1.46 -22.87 5.13
N ASP A 57 1.57 -22.99 6.46
CA ASP A 57 0.45 -23.41 7.32
C ASP A 57 -0.33 -22.21 7.90
N LEU A 58 -0.06 -21.00 7.43
CA LEU A 58 -0.68 -19.77 7.93
C LEU A 58 -2.04 -19.53 7.29
N MET A 59 -3.08 -19.31 8.11
CA MET A 59 -4.39 -18.87 7.67
C MET A 59 -4.42 -17.36 7.47
N VAL A 60 -4.85 -16.90 6.31
CA VAL A 60 -4.94 -15.47 5.93
C VAL A 60 -6.35 -15.07 5.56
N SER A 61 -6.72 -13.83 5.86
CA SER A 61 -7.91 -13.20 5.27
C SER A 61 -7.71 -13.01 3.77
N LYS A 62 -8.76 -13.19 2.97
CA LYS A 62 -8.68 -13.02 1.50
C LYS A 62 -8.36 -11.60 1.06
N VAL A 63 -8.51 -10.62 1.97
CA VAL A 63 -8.04 -9.24 1.82
C VAL A 63 -6.97 -8.93 2.85
N GLY A 64 -5.97 -8.15 2.46
CA GLY A 64 -4.91 -7.67 3.33
C GLY A 64 -4.85 -6.14 3.37
N TYR A 65 -4.34 -5.60 4.48
CA TYR A 65 -4.14 -4.17 4.65
C TYR A 65 -2.89 -3.71 3.89
N GLY A 66 -3.08 -2.97 2.78
CA GLY A 66 -2.00 -2.33 2.04
C GLY A 66 -1.70 -0.94 2.60
N SER A 67 -0.53 -0.74 3.18
CA SER A 67 -0.16 0.48 3.90
C SER A 67 0.54 1.55 3.04
N TYR A 68 0.50 1.46 1.73
CA TYR A 68 1.05 2.48 0.85
C TYR A 68 0.42 3.86 1.13
N ARG A 69 1.24 4.88 1.41
CA ARG A 69 0.84 6.24 1.83
C ARG A 69 0.22 6.34 3.23
N VAL A 70 0.37 5.34 4.06
CA VAL A 70 0.00 5.42 5.47
C VAL A 70 1.08 6.20 6.23
N ASP A 71 0.65 7.09 7.13
CA ASP A 71 1.53 7.99 7.90
C ASP A 71 1.10 8.01 9.36
N GLN A 72 2.04 7.88 10.27
CA GLN A 72 1.82 7.86 11.72
C GLN A 72 1.28 9.17 12.31
N GLN A 73 1.35 10.27 11.55
CA GLN A 73 0.85 11.59 11.98
C GLN A 73 -0.62 11.81 11.63
N VAL A 74 -1.27 10.83 11.01
CA VAL A 74 -2.67 10.93 10.57
C VAL A 74 -3.54 9.98 11.39
N ASP A 75 -4.37 10.51 12.25
CA ASP A 75 -5.23 9.74 13.17
C ASP A 75 -6.16 8.78 12.42
N GLU A 76 -6.75 9.19 11.29
CA GLU A 76 -7.57 8.33 10.44
C GLU A 76 -6.83 7.05 9.98
N HIS A 77 -5.49 7.14 9.78
CA HIS A 77 -4.70 5.98 9.38
C HIS A 77 -4.50 4.99 10.54
N ILE A 78 -4.40 5.51 11.78
CA ILE A 78 -4.32 4.69 13.00
C ILE A 78 -5.65 3.96 13.21
N GLU A 79 -6.76 4.69 13.18
CA GLU A 79 -8.11 4.14 13.32
C GLU A 79 -8.39 3.08 12.26
N SER A 80 -8.07 3.35 11.00
CA SER A 80 -8.33 2.43 9.89
C SER A 80 -7.55 1.10 10.01
N LEU A 81 -6.33 1.12 10.54
CA LEU A 81 -5.59 -0.12 10.78
C LEU A 81 -6.20 -0.92 11.95
N GLU A 82 -6.55 -0.25 13.07
CA GLU A 82 -7.25 -0.89 14.20
C GLU A 82 -8.59 -1.51 13.75
N ASP A 83 -9.36 -0.78 12.96
CA ASP A 83 -10.66 -1.22 12.44
C ASP A 83 -10.50 -2.41 11.47
N SER A 84 -9.49 -2.38 10.60
CA SER A 84 -9.26 -3.47 9.66
C SER A 84 -8.93 -4.78 10.38
N ILE A 85 -8.06 -4.73 11.40
CA ILE A 85 -7.71 -5.90 12.21
C ILE A 85 -8.93 -6.37 13.01
N SER A 86 -9.66 -5.45 13.65
CA SER A 86 -10.86 -5.74 14.41
C SER A 86 -11.98 -6.34 13.52
N SER A 87 -12.01 -5.97 12.24
CA SER A 87 -12.91 -6.54 11.23
C SER A 87 -12.39 -7.83 10.58
N GLY A 88 -11.31 -8.42 11.09
CA GLY A 88 -10.84 -9.74 10.68
C GLY A 88 -9.76 -9.78 9.61
N CYS A 89 -9.11 -8.67 9.30
CA CYS A 89 -7.90 -8.65 8.48
C CYS A 89 -6.70 -9.03 9.34
N ASN A 90 -5.96 -10.10 8.98
CA ASN A 90 -4.80 -10.56 9.74
C ASN A 90 -3.48 -10.58 8.95
N ILE A 91 -3.46 -9.97 7.77
CA ILE A 91 -2.24 -9.79 6.99
C ILE A 91 -2.05 -8.30 6.65
N ILE A 92 -0.89 -7.77 7.00
CA ILE A 92 -0.54 -6.35 6.86
C ILE A 92 0.69 -6.24 5.98
N ASP A 93 0.55 -5.55 4.85
CA ASP A 93 1.61 -5.32 3.87
C ASP A 93 2.16 -3.90 3.96
N THR A 94 3.46 -3.79 4.17
CA THR A 94 4.19 -2.51 4.23
C THR A 94 5.50 -2.58 3.45
N SER A 95 6.34 -1.56 3.58
CA SER A 95 7.68 -1.49 3.00
C SER A 95 8.51 -0.42 3.69
N SER A 96 9.82 -0.61 3.73
CA SER A 96 10.78 0.34 4.32
C SER A 96 10.75 1.74 3.72
N ASN A 97 10.32 1.89 2.47
CA ASN A 97 10.22 3.18 1.78
C ASN A 97 8.84 3.85 1.85
N TYR A 98 7.79 3.16 2.35
CA TYR A 98 6.46 3.74 2.42
C TYR A 98 6.43 4.90 3.42
N THR A 99 6.12 6.09 2.92
CA THR A 99 6.14 7.35 3.68
C THR A 99 7.45 7.51 4.47
N ASN A 100 8.60 7.15 3.83
CA ASN A 100 9.95 7.21 4.43
C ASN A 100 10.06 6.44 5.77
N GLY A 101 9.40 5.28 5.87
CA GLY A 101 9.38 4.41 7.05
C GLY A 101 8.27 4.72 8.06
N ALA A 102 7.52 5.82 7.90
CA ALA A 102 6.43 6.17 8.81
C ALA A 102 5.29 5.13 8.82
N SER A 103 5.09 4.43 7.71
CA SER A 103 4.14 3.32 7.63
C SER A 103 4.51 2.16 8.57
N GLU A 104 5.78 1.75 8.60
CA GLU A 104 6.24 0.69 9.52
C GLU A 104 6.13 1.13 10.98
N ILE A 105 6.44 2.42 11.29
CA ILE A 105 6.31 2.95 12.65
C ILE A 105 4.85 2.93 13.11
N LEU A 106 3.90 3.36 12.26
CA LEU A 106 2.48 3.31 12.58
C LEU A 106 2.03 1.89 12.88
N ILE A 107 2.39 0.92 12.03
CA ILE A 107 2.03 -0.49 12.21
C ILE A 107 2.58 -1.03 13.53
N GLY A 108 3.87 -0.78 13.83
CA GLY A 108 4.48 -1.20 15.09
C GLY A 108 3.75 -0.64 16.32
N ASN A 109 3.41 0.65 16.30
CA ASN A 109 2.68 1.31 17.38
C ASN A 109 1.27 0.74 17.57
N VAL A 110 0.52 0.56 16.47
CA VAL A 110 -0.85 0.02 16.53
C VAL A 110 -0.86 -1.42 17.03
N LEU A 111 0.01 -2.28 16.51
CA LEU A 111 0.09 -3.68 16.96
C LEU A 111 0.47 -3.77 18.43
N THR A 112 1.49 -3.02 18.85
CA THR A 112 1.90 -2.96 20.27
C THR A 112 0.74 -2.50 21.16
N LYS A 113 0.00 -1.46 20.75
CA LYS A 113 -1.19 -0.98 21.48
C LYS A 113 -2.26 -2.07 21.58
N MET A 114 -2.61 -2.73 20.47
CA MET A 114 -3.65 -3.76 20.43
C MET A 114 -3.27 -5.00 21.22
N MET A 115 -2.00 -5.42 21.18
CA MET A 115 -1.47 -6.52 22.03
C MET A 115 -1.56 -6.17 23.52
N ASN A 116 -1.14 -4.96 23.91
CA ASN A 116 -1.21 -4.51 25.31
C ASN A 116 -2.66 -4.41 25.82
N GLN A 117 -3.64 -4.20 24.91
CA GLN A 117 -5.06 -4.22 25.23
C GLN A 117 -5.68 -5.63 25.23
N GLY A 118 -4.91 -6.66 24.90
CA GLY A 118 -5.39 -8.05 24.79
C GLY A 118 -6.37 -8.28 23.63
N LYS A 119 -6.38 -7.40 22.62
CA LYS A 119 -7.25 -7.54 21.45
C LYS A 119 -6.72 -8.55 20.44
N ILE A 120 -5.40 -8.66 20.34
CA ILE A 120 -4.71 -9.59 19.46
C ILE A 120 -3.47 -10.16 20.17
N GLU A 121 -2.95 -11.26 19.67
CA GLU A 121 -1.63 -11.79 19.98
C GLU A 121 -0.71 -11.70 18.76
N ARG A 122 0.62 -11.61 18.96
CA ARG A 122 1.58 -11.44 17.86
C ARG A 122 1.50 -12.57 16.84
N ASP A 123 1.25 -13.78 17.28
CA ASP A 123 1.17 -14.99 16.45
C ASP A 123 -0.12 -15.10 15.60
N GLU A 124 -1.06 -14.17 15.79
CA GLU A 124 -2.30 -14.08 15.03
C GLU A 124 -2.16 -13.24 13.73
N ILE A 125 -1.17 -12.34 13.68
CA ILE A 125 -1.00 -11.33 12.64
C ILE A 125 0.23 -11.63 11.79
N ILE A 126 0.07 -11.59 10.46
CA ILE A 126 1.13 -11.79 9.49
C ILE A 126 1.62 -10.44 8.99
N LEU A 127 2.90 -10.16 9.25
CA LEU A 127 3.58 -8.94 8.82
C LEU A 127 4.39 -9.21 7.56
N VAL A 128 4.08 -8.45 6.51
CA VAL A 128 4.84 -8.42 5.26
C VAL A 128 5.54 -7.08 5.14
N SER A 129 6.86 -7.07 5.07
CA SER A 129 7.63 -5.87 4.73
C SER A 129 8.55 -6.12 3.55
N LYS A 130 9.11 -5.06 2.98
CA LYS A 130 9.87 -5.12 1.74
C LYS A 130 11.11 -4.22 1.80
N THR A 131 12.13 -4.61 1.05
CA THR A 131 13.40 -3.89 0.92
C THR A 131 13.89 -3.86 -0.52
N GLY A 132 14.63 -2.81 -0.86
CA GLY A 132 15.21 -2.63 -2.19
C GLY A 132 15.37 -1.15 -2.53
N TYR A 133 14.37 -0.33 -2.21
CA TYR A 133 14.41 1.09 -2.51
C TYR A 133 15.37 1.87 -1.61
N ILE A 134 16.14 2.75 -2.24
CA ILE A 134 16.98 3.76 -1.60
C ILE A 134 16.38 5.12 -1.93
N GLN A 135 15.50 5.61 -1.05
CA GLN A 135 14.77 6.88 -1.14
C GLN A 135 14.81 7.60 0.22
N GLY A 136 14.49 8.89 0.25
CA GLY A 136 14.39 9.65 1.50
C GLY A 136 15.64 9.55 2.37
N ASP A 137 15.50 9.11 3.61
CA ASP A 137 16.60 8.98 4.56
C ASP A 137 17.63 7.92 4.14
N ASN A 138 17.20 6.84 3.51
CA ASN A 138 18.10 5.84 2.95
C ASN A 138 18.96 6.42 1.82
N LEU A 139 18.40 7.31 0.99
CA LEU A 139 19.17 8.00 -0.06
C LEU A 139 20.22 8.96 0.54
N SER A 140 19.81 9.73 1.54
CA SER A 140 20.73 10.62 2.26
C SER A 140 21.90 9.85 2.87
N GLN A 141 21.63 8.65 3.41
CA GLN A 141 22.64 7.77 3.96
C GLN A 141 23.53 7.15 2.85
N ALA A 142 22.96 6.69 1.75
CA ALA A 142 23.72 6.15 0.62
C ALA A 142 24.71 7.19 0.08
N ILE A 143 24.27 8.43 -0.11
CA ILE A 143 25.13 9.55 -0.52
C ILE A 143 26.24 9.81 0.50
N LYS A 144 25.94 9.75 1.82
CA LYS A 144 26.95 9.91 2.87
C LYS A 144 27.99 8.78 2.82
N ARG A 145 27.56 7.53 2.64
CA ARG A 145 28.44 6.37 2.52
C ARG A 145 29.38 6.46 1.30
N GLU A 146 28.87 6.92 0.16
CA GLU A 146 29.71 7.19 -1.02
C GLU A 146 30.80 8.24 -0.73
N LYS A 147 30.45 9.32 -0.05
CA LYS A 147 31.42 10.38 0.33
C LYS A 147 32.50 9.91 1.32
N THR A 148 32.23 8.83 2.06
CA THR A 148 33.18 8.23 3.02
C THR A 148 33.87 6.97 2.47
N ASP A 149 33.75 6.72 1.16
CA ASP A 149 34.33 5.56 0.46
C ASP A 149 33.87 4.20 1.03
N GLN A 150 32.63 4.13 1.48
CA GLN A 150 31.98 2.94 2.02
C GLN A 150 30.59 2.71 1.41
N PRO A 151 30.42 2.81 0.07
CA PRO A 151 29.11 2.58 -0.54
C PRO A 151 28.63 1.17 -0.31
N TRP A 152 27.29 0.96 -0.32
CA TRP A 152 26.79 -0.37 -0.52
C TRP A 152 27.15 -0.84 -1.94
N PRO A 153 27.55 -2.10 -2.13
CA PRO A 153 27.80 -2.63 -3.46
C PRO A 153 26.53 -2.69 -4.32
N GLU A 154 26.71 -2.72 -5.63
CA GLU A 154 25.65 -3.00 -6.61
C GLU A 154 24.43 -2.03 -6.57
N ILE A 155 24.63 -0.80 -6.13
CA ILE A 155 23.56 0.21 -6.18
C ILE A 155 23.17 0.51 -7.63
N VAL A 156 21.87 0.42 -7.91
CA VAL A 156 21.24 0.85 -9.17
C VAL A 156 20.74 2.29 -8.99
N LYS A 157 21.25 3.24 -9.77
CA LYS A 157 20.91 4.67 -9.69
C LYS A 157 19.90 5.05 -10.79
N TYR A 158 18.63 4.65 -10.60
CA TYR A 158 17.61 4.84 -11.62
C TYR A 158 17.24 6.31 -11.88
N THR A 159 17.07 7.11 -10.82
CA THR A 159 16.90 8.59 -10.89
C THR A 159 17.58 9.25 -9.71
N ASP A 160 17.71 10.60 -9.74
CA ASP A 160 18.33 11.38 -8.64
C ASP A 160 17.66 11.14 -7.28
N GLY A 161 16.34 10.88 -7.26
CA GLY A 161 15.58 10.64 -6.03
C GLY A 161 15.24 9.17 -5.74
N CYS A 162 15.62 8.25 -6.62
CA CYS A 162 15.25 6.84 -6.51
C CYS A 162 16.39 5.93 -6.96
N TRP A 163 17.10 5.35 -5.99
CA TRP A 163 18.09 4.31 -6.20
C TRP A 163 17.55 2.99 -5.68
N HIS A 164 18.21 1.88 -6.03
CA HIS A 164 17.79 0.55 -5.64
C HIS A 164 19.00 -0.35 -5.32
N CYS A 165 18.84 -1.27 -4.36
CA CYS A 165 19.86 -2.24 -4.00
C CYS A 165 19.25 -3.49 -3.38
N ILE A 166 19.75 -4.67 -3.77
CA ILE A 166 19.41 -5.96 -3.16
C ILE A 166 20.64 -6.71 -2.66
N HIS A 167 21.80 -6.05 -2.58
CA HIS A 167 23.02 -6.66 -2.07
C HIS A 167 22.86 -7.09 -0.59
N PRO A 168 23.43 -8.24 -0.16
CA PRO A 168 23.34 -8.72 1.22
C PRO A 168 23.61 -7.68 2.30
N ASP A 169 24.65 -6.86 2.15
CA ASP A 169 25.01 -5.80 3.14
C ASP A 169 23.90 -4.75 3.29
N PHE A 170 23.20 -4.41 2.20
CA PHE A 170 22.06 -3.53 2.24
C PHE A 170 20.85 -4.20 2.90
N LEU A 171 20.59 -5.47 2.60
CA LEU A 171 19.50 -6.24 3.20
C LEU A 171 19.64 -6.33 4.73
N ILE A 172 20.87 -6.54 5.23
CA ILE A 172 21.15 -6.59 6.67
C ILE A 172 20.83 -5.25 7.34
N ASP A 173 21.34 -4.13 6.80
CA ASP A 173 21.05 -2.79 7.33
C ASP A 173 19.55 -2.48 7.32
N GLN A 174 18.84 -2.84 6.25
CA GLN A 174 17.43 -2.54 6.11
C GLN A 174 16.54 -3.40 6.98
N TRP A 175 16.90 -4.68 7.19
CA TRP A 175 16.16 -5.54 8.10
C TRP A 175 16.20 -5.00 9.53
N ASP A 176 17.38 -4.64 10.02
CA ASP A 176 17.54 -4.08 11.38
C ASP A 176 16.68 -2.82 11.57
N ARG A 177 16.62 -1.95 10.58
CA ARG A 177 15.80 -0.73 10.62
C ARG A 177 14.30 -1.02 10.57
N SER A 178 13.87 -1.93 9.70
CA SER A 178 12.46 -2.32 9.57
C SER A 178 11.96 -3.00 10.84
N ALA A 179 12.73 -3.94 11.41
CA ALA A 179 12.41 -4.61 12.67
C ALA A 179 12.26 -3.61 13.84
N ASN A 180 13.16 -2.62 13.92
CA ASN A 180 13.07 -1.55 14.92
C ASN A 180 11.82 -0.68 14.74
N ARG A 181 11.48 -0.26 13.50
CA ARG A 181 10.27 0.54 13.24
C ARG A 181 8.98 -0.23 13.50
N LEU A 182 8.94 -1.51 13.11
CA LEU A 182 7.82 -2.42 13.34
C LEU A 182 7.73 -2.91 14.81
N GLN A 183 8.80 -2.71 15.62
CA GLN A 183 8.90 -3.17 17.01
C GLN A 183 8.73 -4.68 17.14
N VAL A 184 9.36 -5.45 16.24
CA VAL A 184 9.28 -6.92 16.20
C VAL A 184 10.65 -7.56 16.14
N GLU A 185 10.75 -8.79 16.65
CA GLU A 185 11.96 -9.61 16.53
C GLU A 185 11.98 -10.40 15.21
N THR A 186 10.81 -10.71 14.67
CA THR A 186 10.64 -11.46 13.42
C THR A 186 9.65 -10.76 12.50
N ILE A 187 10.04 -10.52 11.25
CA ILE A 187 9.15 -10.13 10.16
C ILE A 187 8.69 -11.44 9.49
N ASP A 188 7.37 -11.69 9.40
CA ASP A 188 6.88 -12.99 8.93
C ASP A 188 7.20 -13.23 7.45
N VAL A 189 7.04 -12.21 6.61
CA VAL A 189 7.37 -12.28 5.18
C VAL A 189 8.21 -11.06 4.79
N TYR A 190 9.41 -11.30 4.24
CA TYR A 190 10.29 -10.22 3.80
C TYR A 190 10.56 -10.31 2.30
N LEU A 191 10.16 -9.28 1.54
CA LEU A 191 10.21 -9.31 0.08
C LEU A 191 11.31 -8.42 -0.49
N LEU A 192 11.98 -8.88 -1.55
CA LEU A 192 12.71 -7.99 -2.44
C LEU A 192 11.69 -7.13 -3.19
N HIS A 193 11.85 -5.81 -3.15
CA HIS A 193 10.88 -4.85 -3.65
C HIS A 193 11.29 -4.30 -5.01
N ASN A 194 10.63 -4.73 -6.07
CA ASN A 194 10.84 -4.32 -7.47
C ASN A 194 12.31 -4.40 -7.92
N PRO A 195 12.95 -5.57 -7.83
CA PRO A 195 14.34 -5.75 -8.26
C PRO A 195 14.54 -5.45 -9.75
N GLU A 196 13.47 -5.45 -10.55
CA GLU A 196 13.47 -5.10 -11.97
C GLU A 196 13.97 -3.69 -12.28
N TYR A 197 14.13 -2.80 -11.29
CA TYR A 197 14.81 -1.51 -11.49
C TYR A 197 16.22 -1.65 -12.05
N PHE A 198 16.85 -2.80 -11.86
CA PHE A 198 18.09 -3.16 -12.53
C PHE A 198 17.97 -3.07 -14.06
N PHE A 199 16.90 -3.64 -14.61
CA PHE A 199 16.64 -3.59 -16.06
C PHE A 199 16.19 -2.20 -16.49
N SER A 200 15.36 -1.52 -15.72
CA SER A 200 14.90 -0.17 -16.04
C SER A 200 16.06 0.82 -16.14
N GLU A 201 17.05 0.70 -15.24
CA GLU A 201 18.27 1.50 -15.29
C GLU A 201 19.13 1.13 -16.50
N ALA A 202 19.39 -0.16 -16.73
CA ALA A 202 20.19 -0.62 -17.87
C ALA A 202 19.60 -0.19 -19.22
N LYS A 203 18.28 -0.23 -19.36
CA LYS A 203 17.56 0.26 -20.55
C LYS A 203 17.71 1.78 -20.72
N LYS A 204 17.62 2.54 -19.64
CA LYS A 204 17.72 3.99 -19.63
C LYS A 204 19.14 4.48 -19.91
N SER A 205 20.14 3.84 -19.33
CA SER A 205 21.56 4.17 -19.52
C SER A 205 22.12 3.70 -20.85
N GLY A 206 21.40 2.80 -21.57
CA GLY A 206 21.90 2.18 -22.80
C GLY A 206 23.09 1.26 -22.50
N ALA A 207 22.95 0.42 -21.46
CA ALA A 207 24.00 -0.50 -21.05
C ALA A 207 24.60 -1.26 -22.25
N PRO A 208 25.93 -1.41 -22.32
CA PRO A 208 26.60 -2.05 -23.46
C PRO A 208 26.40 -3.59 -23.48
N GLU A 209 26.00 -4.17 -22.35
CA GLU A 209 25.78 -5.59 -22.20
C GLU A 209 24.55 -6.07 -22.99
N SER A 210 24.63 -7.27 -23.53
CA SER A 210 23.47 -7.89 -24.17
C SER A 210 22.40 -8.28 -23.14
N LEU A 211 21.14 -8.29 -23.53
CA LEU A 211 20.04 -8.68 -22.63
C LEU A 211 20.23 -10.05 -21.95
N PRO A 212 20.79 -11.10 -22.60
CA PRO A 212 21.13 -12.33 -21.90
C PRO A 212 22.14 -12.15 -20.75
N GLN A 213 23.20 -11.35 -20.98
CA GLN A 213 24.21 -11.06 -19.94
C GLN A 213 23.61 -10.28 -18.77
N LEU A 214 22.79 -9.26 -19.05
CA LEU A 214 22.06 -8.52 -18.01
C LEU A 214 21.13 -9.43 -17.21
N ARG A 215 20.44 -10.36 -17.88
CA ARG A 215 19.59 -11.34 -17.19
C ARG A 215 20.40 -12.28 -16.31
N ASP A 216 21.53 -12.75 -16.75
CA ASP A 216 22.39 -13.64 -15.95
C ASP A 216 22.94 -12.90 -14.71
N GLU A 217 23.36 -11.65 -14.85
CA GLU A 217 23.77 -10.81 -13.72
C GLU A 217 22.59 -10.56 -12.75
N PHE A 218 21.42 -10.21 -13.26
CA PHE A 218 20.23 -9.99 -12.45
C PHE A 218 19.90 -11.20 -11.57
N TYR A 219 19.84 -12.40 -12.16
CA TYR A 219 19.53 -13.61 -11.39
C TYR A 219 20.67 -14.02 -10.45
N GLN A 220 21.91 -13.71 -10.78
CA GLN A 220 23.03 -13.89 -9.84
C GLN A 220 22.87 -12.97 -8.60
N ARG A 221 22.45 -11.72 -8.78
CA ARG A 221 22.14 -10.81 -7.65
C ARG A 221 20.95 -11.32 -6.83
N ILE A 222 19.90 -11.83 -7.49
CA ILE A 222 18.77 -12.51 -6.81
C ILE A 222 19.25 -13.69 -5.98
N PHE A 223 20.10 -14.55 -6.52
CA PHE A 223 20.69 -15.68 -5.79
C PHE A 223 21.41 -15.23 -4.52
N GLN A 224 22.28 -14.23 -4.62
CA GLN A 224 23.03 -13.71 -3.46
C GLN A 224 22.10 -13.13 -2.40
N ALA A 225 21.08 -12.37 -2.82
CA ALA A 225 20.04 -11.85 -1.93
C ALA A 225 19.29 -12.99 -1.21
N PHE A 226 18.94 -14.06 -1.94
CA PHE A 226 18.24 -15.20 -1.37
C PHE A 226 19.10 -16.03 -0.41
N VAL A 227 20.40 -16.17 -0.67
CA VAL A 227 21.34 -16.76 0.32
C VAL A 227 21.30 -15.97 1.63
N GLN A 228 21.24 -14.64 1.57
CA GLN A 228 21.10 -13.82 2.79
C GLN A 228 19.72 -13.98 3.43
N MET A 229 18.64 -14.09 2.65
CA MET A 229 17.29 -14.32 3.17
C MET A 229 17.18 -15.68 3.90
N GLU A 230 17.76 -16.75 3.33
CA GLU A 230 17.81 -18.07 4.01
C GLU A 230 18.61 -18.01 5.33
N ARG A 231 19.68 -17.20 5.39
CA ARG A 231 20.39 -16.94 6.65
C ARG A 231 19.51 -16.21 7.67
N PHE A 232 18.72 -15.23 7.24
CA PHE A 232 17.76 -14.56 8.12
C PHE A 232 16.72 -15.53 8.67
N VAL A 233 16.30 -16.55 7.90
CA VAL A 233 15.44 -17.62 8.41
C VAL A 233 16.15 -18.44 9.50
N GLN A 234 17.41 -18.86 9.27
CA GLN A 234 18.20 -19.57 10.28
C GLN A 234 18.35 -18.75 11.58
N GLU A 235 18.50 -17.42 11.45
CA GLU A 235 18.59 -16.47 12.55
C GLU A 235 17.23 -16.14 13.19
N LYS A 236 16.13 -16.70 12.68
CA LYS A 236 14.74 -16.43 13.10
C LYS A 236 14.32 -14.94 12.93
N LYS A 237 15.00 -14.23 12.08
CA LYS A 237 14.68 -12.84 11.72
C LYS A 237 13.47 -12.73 10.80
N ILE A 238 13.29 -13.73 9.93
CA ILE A 238 12.12 -13.86 9.06
C ILE A 238 11.61 -15.31 9.08
N LEU A 239 10.34 -15.53 8.75
CA LEU A 239 9.80 -16.88 8.51
C LEU A 239 9.95 -17.28 7.05
N PHE A 240 9.52 -16.40 6.17
CA PHE A 240 9.48 -16.62 4.73
C PHE A 240 9.99 -15.40 3.99
N PHE A 241 10.42 -15.61 2.76
CA PHE A 241 10.79 -14.51 1.88
C PHE A 241 10.21 -14.68 0.48
N GLY A 242 10.38 -13.64 -0.34
CA GLY A 242 9.90 -13.64 -1.70
C GLY A 242 10.29 -12.40 -2.48
N VAL A 243 9.56 -12.17 -3.57
CA VAL A 243 9.77 -11.03 -4.46
C VAL A 243 8.45 -10.33 -4.75
N SER A 244 8.46 -9.00 -4.65
CA SER A 244 7.42 -8.14 -5.20
C SER A 244 7.96 -7.52 -6.49
N ALA A 245 7.40 -7.88 -7.65
CA ALA A 245 7.81 -7.33 -8.94
C ALA A 245 6.60 -6.98 -9.82
N ASN A 246 6.62 -5.77 -10.38
CA ASN A 246 5.57 -5.34 -11.29
C ASN A 246 5.65 -6.05 -12.65
N THR A 247 6.83 -6.49 -13.04
CA THR A 247 7.07 -7.07 -14.36
C THR A 247 6.97 -8.59 -14.40
N PHE A 248 6.56 -9.27 -13.32
CA PHE A 248 6.15 -10.66 -13.34
C PHE A 248 5.04 -10.95 -14.36
N VAL A 249 4.19 -9.94 -14.60
CA VAL A 249 3.02 -10.04 -15.48
C VAL A 249 3.30 -9.56 -16.91
N ALA A 250 4.52 -9.09 -17.18
CA ALA A 250 4.92 -8.61 -18.50
C ALA A 250 5.15 -9.75 -19.49
N PRO A 251 5.00 -9.52 -20.81
CA PRO A 251 5.34 -10.51 -21.83
C PRO A 251 6.80 -10.99 -21.72
N LYS A 252 7.05 -12.28 -22.01
CA LYS A 252 8.39 -12.89 -21.92
C LYS A 252 9.47 -12.15 -22.71
N HIS A 253 9.10 -11.49 -23.81
CA HIS A 253 10.02 -10.73 -24.66
C HIS A 253 10.28 -9.30 -24.15
N ASP A 254 9.52 -8.83 -23.15
CA ASP A 254 9.76 -7.52 -22.56
C ASP A 254 11.16 -7.46 -21.94
N PHE A 255 11.83 -6.32 -22.14
CA PHE A 255 13.18 -6.11 -21.64
C PHE A 255 13.26 -6.24 -20.10
N GLU A 256 12.24 -5.76 -19.39
CA GLU A 256 12.18 -5.70 -17.95
C GLU A 256 11.48 -6.92 -17.31
N HIS A 257 11.07 -7.92 -18.12
CA HIS A 257 10.38 -9.11 -17.63
C HIS A 257 11.20 -9.88 -16.60
N VAL A 258 10.62 -10.13 -15.43
CA VAL A 258 11.13 -11.03 -14.39
C VAL A 258 10.40 -12.37 -14.47
N SER A 259 11.14 -13.45 -14.71
CA SER A 259 10.58 -14.80 -14.77
C SER A 259 10.51 -15.43 -13.39
N LEU A 260 9.30 -15.79 -12.92
CA LEU A 260 9.11 -16.48 -11.66
C LEU A 260 9.79 -17.87 -11.65
N SER A 261 9.82 -18.57 -12.78
CA SER A 261 10.50 -19.87 -12.87
C SER A 261 12.02 -19.74 -12.65
N ARG A 262 12.66 -18.69 -13.17
CA ARG A 262 14.08 -18.43 -12.90
C ARG A 262 14.30 -17.97 -11.45
N VAL A 263 13.46 -17.10 -10.93
CA VAL A 263 13.51 -16.68 -9.51
C VAL A 263 13.42 -17.90 -8.58
N HIS A 264 12.50 -18.82 -8.85
CA HIS A 264 12.37 -20.05 -8.07
C HIS A 264 13.63 -20.93 -8.17
N THR A 265 14.23 -21.04 -9.36
CA THR A 265 15.50 -21.78 -9.52
C THR A 265 16.60 -21.19 -8.61
N GLU A 266 16.73 -19.88 -8.54
CA GLU A 266 17.73 -19.24 -7.66
C GLU A 266 17.38 -19.42 -6.17
N ALA A 267 16.10 -19.50 -5.82
CA ALA A 267 15.68 -19.81 -4.45
C ALA A 267 16.06 -21.24 -4.01
N LEU A 268 15.89 -22.23 -4.90
CA LEU A 268 16.32 -23.61 -4.63
C LEU A 268 17.84 -23.71 -4.45
N LYS A 269 18.62 -23.04 -5.31
CA LYS A 269 20.10 -22.98 -5.18
C LYS A 269 20.53 -22.32 -3.86
N ALA A 270 19.83 -21.26 -3.43
CA ALA A 270 20.12 -20.57 -2.17
C ALA A 270 19.85 -21.49 -0.98
N ALA A 271 18.72 -22.21 -0.97
CA ALA A 271 18.41 -23.20 0.06
C ALA A 271 19.44 -24.33 0.10
N GLU A 272 19.84 -24.87 -1.03
CA GLU A 272 20.91 -25.87 -1.12
C GLU A 272 22.22 -25.32 -0.55
N THR A 273 22.57 -24.07 -0.87
CA THR A 273 23.78 -23.42 -0.38
C THR A 273 23.80 -23.25 1.14
N VAL A 274 22.68 -22.89 1.75
CA VAL A 274 22.58 -22.55 3.18
C VAL A 274 22.24 -23.77 4.03
N HIS A 275 21.39 -24.66 3.52
CA HIS A 275 20.84 -25.79 4.30
C HIS A 275 21.31 -27.17 3.79
N GLY A 276 21.91 -27.23 2.60
CA GLY A 276 22.32 -28.49 1.96
C GLY A 276 21.16 -29.27 1.31
N ASP A 277 19.97 -28.68 1.25
CA ASP A 277 18.78 -29.29 0.64
C ASP A 277 17.92 -28.20 -0.05
N PRO A 278 17.75 -28.26 -1.38
CA PRO A 278 16.94 -27.29 -2.13
C PRO A 278 15.45 -27.34 -1.76
N HIS A 279 14.94 -28.47 -1.24
CA HIS A 279 13.51 -28.66 -0.95
C HIS A 279 13.04 -27.94 0.32
N ILE A 280 13.95 -27.50 1.18
CA ILE A 280 13.61 -26.73 2.39
C ILE A 280 13.62 -25.22 2.17
N SER A 281 13.53 -24.77 0.92
CA SER A 281 13.48 -23.34 0.59
C SER A 281 12.31 -22.62 1.26
N HIS A 282 12.62 -21.47 1.87
CA HIS A 282 11.66 -20.56 2.50
C HIS A 282 11.16 -19.46 1.57
N PHE A 283 11.41 -19.58 0.27
CA PHE A 283 10.78 -18.76 -0.76
C PHE A 283 9.31 -19.19 -0.90
N LYS A 284 8.40 -18.43 -0.28
CA LYS A 284 6.98 -18.82 -0.15
C LYS A 284 6.01 -17.77 -0.67
N VAL A 285 6.45 -16.56 -1.02
CA VAL A 285 5.53 -15.48 -1.37
C VAL A 285 6.01 -14.71 -2.59
N VAL A 286 5.09 -14.43 -3.50
CA VAL A 286 5.28 -13.46 -4.57
C VAL A 286 4.20 -12.39 -4.50
N GLN A 287 4.58 -11.15 -4.86
CA GLN A 287 3.63 -10.05 -4.94
C GLN A 287 3.69 -9.43 -6.34
N LEU A 288 2.52 -9.19 -6.93
CA LEU A 288 2.41 -8.74 -8.31
C LEU A 288 1.13 -7.89 -8.52
N PRO A 289 1.12 -7.01 -9.54
CA PRO A 289 -0.08 -6.27 -9.90
C PRO A 289 -1.05 -7.16 -10.68
N TYR A 290 -2.32 -7.08 -10.29
CA TYR A 290 -3.38 -7.73 -11.02
C TYR A 290 -4.74 -7.07 -10.71
N ASN A 291 -5.51 -6.78 -11.74
CA ASN A 291 -6.86 -6.26 -11.64
C ASN A 291 -7.65 -6.57 -12.91
N PHE A 292 -8.90 -6.13 -12.97
CA PHE A 292 -9.81 -6.42 -14.09
C PHE A 292 -9.33 -5.87 -15.44
N LEU A 293 -8.49 -4.84 -15.47
CA LEU A 293 -7.94 -4.24 -16.69
C LEU A 293 -6.50 -4.69 -16.98
N GLU A 294 -5.69 -4.91 -15.94
CA GLU A 294 -4.33 -5.43 -16.04
C GLU A 294 -4.35 -6.94 -15.78
N THR A 295 -4.62 -7.73 -16.81
CA THR A 295 -4.91 -9.17 -16.72
C THR A 295 -3.70 -10.06 -17.02
N GLY A 296 -2.50 -9.48 -17.18
CA GLY A 296 -1.29 -10.22 -17.54
C GLY A 296 -0.98 -11.37 -16.60
N ALA A 297 -1.25 -11.24 -15.29
CA ALA A 297 -1.06 -12.32 -14.33
C ALA A 297 -1.84 -13.59 -14.68
N LEU A 298 -3.03 -13.43 -15.27
CA LEU A 298 -3.96 -14.51 -15.58
C LEU A 298 -3.83 -15.04 -17.00
N LEU A 299 -3.41 -14.20 -17.95
CA LEU A 299 -3.46 -14.51 -19.39
C LEU A 299 -2.09 -14.61 -20.06
N GLU A 300 -1.07 -13.90 -19.55
CA GLU A 300 0.25 -13.87 -20.19
C GLU A 300 1.06 -15.11 -19.84
N LYS A 301 1.30 -15.99 -20.82
CA LYS A 301 2.12 -17.19 -20.68
C LYS A 301 3.60 -16.85 -20.85
N ASN A 302 4.25 -16.50 -19.75
CA ASN A 302 5.60 -15.94 -19.74
C ASN A 302 6.62 -16.74 -18.91
N ASN A 303 6.19 -17.83 -18.25
CA ASN A 303 7.06 -18.69 -17.46
C ASN A 303 7.20 -20.08 -18.08
N GLN A 304 8.44 -20.50 -18.32
CA GLN A 304 8.74 -21.88 -18.72
C GLN A 304 8.79 -22.77 -17.47
N PHE A 305 8.01 -23.83 -17.45
CA PHE A 305 8.04 -24.85 -16.42
C PHE A 305 7.93 -26.22 -17.06
N GLU A 306 8.98 -27.04 -16.92
CA GLU A 306 9.14 -28.27 -17.68
C GLU A 306 8.96 -28.02 -19.19
N ASP A 307 8.04 -28.71 -19.85
CA ASP A 307 7.74 -28.58 -21.29
C ASP A 307 6.65 -27.53 -21.59
N ASP A 308 6.02 -26.92 -20.55
CA ASP A 308 4.88 -26.03 -20.68
C ASP A 308 5.25 -24.54 -20.47
N MET A 309 4.47 -23.68 -21.13
CA MET A 309 4.45 -22.24 -20.86
C MET A 309 3.26 -21.91 -19.96
N LEU A 310 3.54 -21.42 -18.77
CA LEU A 310 2.56 -21.07 -17.75
C LEU A 310 2.43 -19.55 -17.58
N THR A 311 1.26 -19.10 -17.14
CA THR A 311 1.11 -17.74 -16.59
C THR A 311 1.80 -17.67 -15.23
N VAL A 312 1.99 -16.45 -14.69
CA VAL A 312 2.61 -16.30 -13.36
C VAL A 312 1.72 -16.91 -12.26
N LEU A 313 0.39 -16.88 -12.40
CA LEU A 313 -0.52 -17.52 -11.43
C LEU A 313 -0.46 -19.05 -11.53
N GLU A 314 -0.41 -19.62 -12.75
CA GLU A 314 -0.23 -21.06 -12.95
C GLU A 314 1.13 -21.52 -12.42
N MET A 315 2.19 -20.73 -12.67
CA MET A 315 3.53 -21.03 -12.17
C MET A 315 3.58 -21.00 -10.63
N ALA A 316 2.96 -20.00 -9.99
CA ALA A 316 2.88 -19.90 -8.54
C ALA A 316 2.16 -21.11 -7.91
N ALA A 317 1.08 -21.59 -8.56
CA ALA A 317 0.41 -22.82 -8.16
C ALA A 317 1.31 -24.05 -8.29
N ALA A 318 2.02 -24.19 -9.42
CA ALA A 318 2.89 -25.33 -9.69
C ALA A 318 4.03 -25.48 -8.68
N ILE A 319 4.59 -24.34 -8.21
CA ILE A 319 5.66 -24.32 -7.20
C ILE A 319 5.16 -24.11 -5.76
N ASN A 320 3.84 -24.08 -5.56
CA ASN A 320 3.17 -23.93 -4.26
C ASN A 320 3.66 -22.71 -3.48
N VAL A 321 3.56 -21.50 -4.04
CA VAL A 321 3.85 -20.24 -3.38
C VAL A 321 2.61 -19.36 -3.27
N GLY A 322 2.51 -18.58 -2.20
CA GLY A 322 1.44 -17.62 -1.97
C GLY A 322 1.55 -16.41 -2.88
N VAL A 323 0.42 -15.98 -3.44
CA VAL A 323 0.33 -14.81 -4.30
C VAL A 323 -0.39 -13.69 -3.57
N LEU A 324 0.31 -12.58 -3.36
CA LEU A 324 -0.25 -11.32 -2.89
C LEU A 324 -0.47 -10.41 -4.09
N VAL A 325 -1.68 -9.91 -4.27
CA VAL A 325 -1.99 -9.01 -5.38
C VAL A 325 -2.02 -7.57 -4.90
N ASN A 326 -1.17 -6.74 -5.46
CA ASN A 326 -1.19 -5.29 -5.26
C ASN A 326 -1.97 -4.57 -6.38
N ARG A 327 -2.29 -3.30 -6.20
CA ARG A 327 -3.04 -2.44 -7.15
C ARG A 327 -4.40 -3.02 -7.63
N PRO A 328 -5.18 -3.72 -6.81
CA PRO A 328 -6.41 -4.36 -7.29
C PRO A 328 -7.47 -3.36 -7.78
N LEU A 329 -7.42 -2.12 -7.27
CA LEU A 329 -8.32 -1.01 -7.63
C LEU A 329 -7.66 0.07 -8.48
N ASN A 330 -6.36 -0.06 -8.82
CA ASN A 330 -5.59 0.93 -9.56
C ASN A 330 -5.00 0.30 -10.81
N ALA A 331 -5.71 0.41 -11.91
CA ALA A 331 -5.23 -0.08 -13.20
C ALA A 331 -4.46 1.02 -13.95
N ILE A 332 -3.31 0.66 -14.49
CA ILE A 332 -2.50 1.53 -15.35
C ILE A 332 -2.54 0.92 -16.74
N THR A 333 -3.27 1.55 -17.66
CA THR A 333 -3.38 1.13 -19.06
C THR A 333 -3.19 2.33 -19.97
N GLU A 334 -2.43 2.17 -21.05
CA GLU A 334 -2.17 3.24 -22.04
C GLU A 334 -1.71 4.56 -21.39
N ASP A 335 -0.80 4.47 -20.39
CA ASP A 335 -0.28 5.60 -19.58
C ASP A 335 -1.35 6.38 -18.79
N ARG A 336 -2.53 5.77 -18.57
CA ARG A 336 -3.61 6.34 -17.78
C ARG A 336 -3.90 5.48 -16.55
N LEU A 337 -4.18 6.17 -15.45
CA LEU A 337 -4.65 5.53 -14.21
C LEU A 337 -6.18 5.45 -14.21
N TYR A 338 -6.70 4.22 -14.10
CA TYR A 338 -8.11 3.95 -13.86
C TYR A 338 -8.31 3.51 -12.41
N ARG A 339 -9.25 4.16 -11.72
CA ARG A 339 -9.65 3.76 -10.38
C ARG A 339 -10.90 2.88 -10.49
N LEU A 340 -10.80 1.60 -10.13
CA LEU A 340 -11.92 0.65 -10.09
C LEU A 340 -12.73 0.84 -8.80
N ALA A 341 -13.20 2.06 -8.59
CA ALA A 341 -14.06 2.46 -7.49
C ALA A 341 -14.95 3.61 -7.95
N LYS A 342 -16.15 3.71 -7.38
CA LYS A 342 -17.07 4.82 -7.63
C LYS A 342 -17.22 5.65 -6.38
N TYR A 343 -17.29 6.94 -6.60
CA TYR A 343 -17.50 7.91 -5.52
C TYR A 343 -18.87 8.57 -5.70
N PRO A 344 -19.59 8.85 -4.60
CA PRO A 344 -20.90 9.47 -4.69
C PRO A 344 -20.81 10.87 -5.30
N TYR A 345 -21.79 11.20 -6.13
CA TYR A 345 -22.06 12.53 -6.65
C TYR A 345 -23.56 12.64 -6.98
N GLU A 346 -24.06 13.85 -7.16
CA GLU A 346 -25.46 14.07 -7.52
C GLU A 346 -25.59 14.25 -9.03
N PRO A 347 -26.19 13.29 -9.76
CA PRO A 347 -26.22 13.28 -11.23
C PRO A 347 -26.92 14.49 -11.88
N GLN A 348 -27.84 15.13 -11.16
CA GLN A 348 -28.61 16.29 -11.63
C GLN A 348 -27.81 17.61 -11.63
N PHE A 349 -26.61 17.63 -11.01
CA PHE A 349 -25.79 18.83 -10.95
C PHE A 349 -24.75 18.88 -12.06
N ASP A 350 -24.65 20.04 -12.73
CA ASP A 350 -23.52 20.38 -13.59
C ASP A 350 -22.40 20.98 -12.74
N TYR A 351 -21.58 20.11 -12.17
CA TYR A 351 -20.45 20.53 -11.33
C TYR A 351 -19.42 21.36 -12.10
N THR A 352 -19.27 21.17 -13.41
CA THR A 352 -18.32 21.93 -14.21
C THR A 352 -18.74 23.39 -14.33
N ALA A 353 -20.01 23.63 -14.65
CA ALA A 353 -20.55 24.99 -14.70
C ALA A 353 -20.56 25.65 -13.32
N GLN A 354 -20.96 24.89 -12.28
CA GLN A 354 -21.02 25.39 -10.91
C GLN A 354 -19.63 25.77 -10.36
N VAL A 355 -18.61 24.99 -10.60
CA VAL A 355 -17.24 25.27 -10.16
C VAL A 355 -16.72 26.54 -10.83
N ARG A 356 -16.90 26.71 -12.15
CA ARG A 356 -16.49 27.94 -12.86
C ARG A 356 -17.18 29.17 -12.30
N ALA A 357 -18.51 29.13 -12.15
CA ALA A 357 -19.26 30.24 -11.59
C ALA A 357 -18.83 30.56 -10.14
N SER A 358 -18.55 29.54 -9.34
CA SER A 358 -18.07 29.73 -7.95
C SER A 358 -16.68 30.36 -7.89
N ILE A 359 -15.77 30.00 -8.80
CA ILE A 359 -14.43 30.60 -8.91
C ILE A 359 -14.53 32.10 -9.28
N GLU A 360 -15.40 32.45 -10.20
CA GLU A 360 -15.65 33.85 -10.57
C GLU A 360 -16.18 34.66 -9.38
N ILE A 361 -17.20 34.15 -8.67
CA ILE A 361 -17.75 34.77 -7.48
C ILE A 361 -16.67 34.93 -6.39
N LEU A 362 -15.84 33.91 -6.17
CA LEU A 362 -14.75 33.95 -5.19
C LEU A 362 -13.75 35.06 -5.55
N SER A 363 -13.39 35.18 -6.82
CA SER A 363 -12.47 36.22 -7.31
C SER A 363 -12.99 37.64 -7.04
N GLU A 364 -14.29 37.87 -7.19
CA GLU A 364 -14.90 39.17 -6.87
C GLU A 364 -14.98 39.44 -5.36
N GLN A 365 -15.28 38.39 -4.57
CA GLN A 365 -15.22 38.48 -3.09
C GLN A 365 -13.81 38.83 -2.62
N GLU A 366 -12.78 38.22 -3.19
CA GLU A 366 -11.38 38.50 -2.89
C GLU A 366 -10.99 39.94 -3.14
N LYS A 367 -11.41 40.53 -4.27
CA LYS A 367 -11.18 41.94 -4.57
C LYS A 367 -11.82 42.86 -3.53
N THR A 368 -13.05 42.56 -3.16
CA THR A 368 -13.82 43.33 -2.16
C THR A 368 -13.18 43.23 -0.79
N LEU A 369 -12.86 42.03 -0.33
CA LEU A 369 -12.25 41.75 0.97
C LEU A 369 -10.84 42.35 1.07
N ARG A 370 -10.05 42.29 0.00
CA ARG A 370 -8.73 42.93 -0.08
C ARG A 370 -8.81 44.45 0.15
N THR A 371 -9.78 45.09 -0.50
CA THR A 371 -10.00 46.55 -0.34
C THR A 371 -10.38 46.91 1.11
N GLN A 372 -11.24 46.12 1.71
CA GLN A 372 -11.68 46.33 3.09
C GLN A 372 -10.56 46.10 4.10
N LEU A 373 -9.77 45.03 3.94
CA LEU A 373 -8.64 44.70 4.80
C LEU A 373 -7.56 45.79 4.74
N ARG A 374 -7.24 46.31 3.53
CA ARG A 374 -6.32 47.44 3.40
C ARG A 374 -6.79 48.71 4.10
N SER A 375 -8.10 48.97 4.11
CA SER A 375 -8.67 50.16 4.80
C SER A 375 -8.53 50.12 6.31
N THR A 376 -8.21 48.97 6.91
CA THR A 376 -8.02 48.84 8.36
C THR A 376 -6.63 49.27 8.85
N GLY A 377 -5.67 49.48 7.94
CA GLY A 377 -4.27 49.83 8.26
C GLY A 377 -3.47 48.70 8.92
N ASN A 378 -4.07 47.55 9.22
CA ASN A 378 -3.44 46.43 9.93
C ASN A 378 -2.66 45.49 9.00
N LEU A 379 -2.66 45.74 7.68
CA LEU A 379 -2.00 44.91 6.66
C LEU A 379 -0.80 45.59 5.97
N ASP A 380 -0.50 46.86 6.32
CA ASP A 380 0.62 47.59 5.73
C ASP A 380 1.98 47.04 6.14
N ASP A 381 2.04 46.23 7.21
CA ASP A 381 3.25 45.54 7.69
C ASP A 381 3.44 44.12 7.08
N LEU A 382 2.59 43.67 6.18
CA LEU A 382 2.84 42.42 5.43
C LEU A 382 3.87 42.70 4.36
N ASP A 383 5.04 42.07 4.46
CA ASP A 383 6.08 42.05 3.41
C ASP A 383 5.43 41.77 2.04
N GLU A 384 5.87 42.41 0.98
CA GLU A 384 5.34 42.18 -0.38
C GLU A 384 5.37 40.69 -0.76
N ARG A 385 6.25 39.89 -0.13
CA ARG A 385 6.31 38.43 -0.22
C ARG A 385 5.19 37.70 0.52
N ASP A 386 4.65 38.31 1.57
CA ASP A 386 3.52 37.79 2.35
C ASP A 386 2.15 38.35 1.88
N GLN A 387 2.16 39.36 1.01
CA GLN A 387 0.94 40.04 0.58
C GLN A 387 0.08 39.25 -0.40
N ASP A 388 0.56 38.15 -1.00
CA ASP A 388 -0.14 37.67 -2.17
C ASP A 388 -0.40 36.19 -2.43
N PRO A 389 0.11 35.18 -1.75
CA PRO A 389 -0.25 33.82 -2.16
C PRO A 389 -1.68 33.38 -1.85
N PHE A 390 -2.42 34.17 -1.06
CA PHE A 390 -3.68 33.73 -0.45
C PHE A 390 -4.91 34.51 -0.90
N PHE A 391 -4.76 35.73 -1.31
CA PHE A 391 -5.79 36.49 -2.01
C PHE A 391 -5.70 36.29 -3.51
N GLY A 392 -5.96 35.15 -3.97
CA GLY A 392 -5.91 34.74 -5.34
C GLY A 392 -6.31 33.28 -5.46
N MET A 393 -7.03 32.75 -4.46
CA MET A 393 -7.49 31.37 -4.50
C MET A 393 -8.38 31.14 -5.73
N GLY A 394 -9.21 32.11 -6.10
CA GLY A 394 -9.97 32.08 -7.36
C GLY A 394 -9.06 31.94 -8.57
N ALA A 395 -8.02 32.78 -8.70
CA ALA A 395 -7.05 32.69 -9.78
C ALA A 395 -6.18 31.42 -9.74
N ILE A 396 -5.81 30.97 -8.53
CA ILE A 396 -5.07 29.71 -8.35
C ILE A 396 -5.93 28.54 -8.85
N LEU A 397 -7.17 28.44 -8.40
CA LEU A 397 -8.07 27.36 -8.80
C LEU A 397 -8.35 27.38 -10.29
N ASP A 398 -8.57 28.54 -10.89
CA ASP A 398 -8.77 28.67 -12.33
C ASP A 398 -7.56 28.17 -13.14
N ASN A 399 -6.36 28.49 -12.68
CA ASN A 399 -5.12 28.07 -13.34
C ASN A 399 -4.82 26.56 -13.19
N ILE A 400 -5.16 25.93 -12.06
CA ILE A 400 -4.76 24.54 -11.80
C ILE A 400 -5.82 23.51 -12.18
N ILE A 401 -7.12 23.90 -12.22
CA ILE A 401 -8.21 22.93 -12.32
C ILE A 401 -8.17 22.10 -13.60
N ASP A 402 -7.73 22.69 -14.70
CA ASP A 402 -7.61 21.99 -15.99
C ASP A 402 -6.30 21.18 -16.11
N GLN A 403 -5.37 21.34 -15.17
CA GLN A 403 -4.14 20.56 -15.07
C GLN A 403 -4.28 19.34 -14.15
N ILE A 404 -5.41 19.24 -13.43
CA ILE A 404 -5.68 18.13 -12.53
C ILE A 404 -6.16 16.91 -13.33
N GLU A 405 -5.42 15.82 -13.26
CA GLU A 405 -5.68 14.61 -14.04
C GLU A 405 -6.84 13.75 -13.50
N GLY A 406 -7.27 13.97 -12.26
CA GLY A 406 -8.37 13.22 -11.65
C GLY A 406 -8.49 13.45 -10.15
N ARG A 407 -9.42 12.73 -9.52
CA ARG A 407 -9.79 12.88 -8.11
C ARG A 407 -8.60 12.74 -7.15
N ASP A 408 -7.77 11.74 -7.33
CA ASP A 408 -6.64 11.50 -6.40
C ASP A 408 -5.58 12.60 -6.48
N HIS A 409 -5.29 13.08 -7.68
CA HIS A 409 -4.41 14.23 -7.90
C HIS A 409 -5.01 15.48 -7.25
N TRP A 410 -6.31 15.72 -7.47
CA TRP A 410 -7.03 16.81 -6.83
C TRP A 410 -6.94 16.78 -5.29
N LEU A 411 -7.25 15.64 -4.69
CA LEU A 411 -7.20 15.51 -3.24
C LEU A 411 -5.80 15.74 -2.67
N GLN A 412 -4.75 15.32 -3.36
CA GLN A 412 -3.37 15.61 -2.94
C GLN A 412 -3.07 17.11 -2.99
N VAL A 413 -3.45 17.78 -4.08
CA VAL A 413 -3.26 19.22 -4.21
C VAL A 413 -4.06 19.97 -3.15
N ALA A 414 -5.34 19.62 -2.96
CA ALA A 414 -6.20 20.25 -1.98
C ALA A 414 -5.65 20.07 -0.54
N GLN A 415 -5.34 18.84 -0.13
CA GLN A 415 -4.92 18.54 1.25
C GLN A 415 -3.50 19.01 1.57
N ARG A 416 -2.56 18.92 0.63
CA ARG A 416 -1.15 19.26 0.91
C ARG A 416 -0.81 20.72 0.68
N TYR A 417 -1.52 21.39 -0.22
CA TYR A 417 -1.15 22.74 -0.63
C TYR A 417 -2.25 23.77 -0.38
N LEU A 418 -3.52 23.49 -0.74
CA LEU A 418 -4.56 24.52 -0.68
C LEU A 418 -5.10 24.70 0.74
N ILE A 419 -5.58 23.64 1.39
CA ILE A 419 -6.20 23.70 2.71
C ILE A 419 -5.24 24.23 3.79
N PRO A 420 -3.98 23.75 3.91
CA PRO A 420 -3.06 24.29 4.92
C PRO A 420 -2.77 25.78 4.72
N ARG A 421 -2.68 26.20 3.49
CA ARG A 421 -2.47 27.61 3.15
C ARG A 421 -3.66 28.47 3.56
N VAL A 422 -4.86 28.07 3.18
CA VAL A 422 -6.10 28.79 3.53
C VAL A 422 -6.24 28.90 5.04
N ASN A 423 -6.04 27.80 5.77
CA ASN A 423 -6.14 27.80 7.23
C ASN A 423 -5.12 28.76 7.86
N HIS A 424 -3.87 28.69 7.44
CA HIS A 424 -2.83 29.59 7.93
C HIS A 424 -3.17 31.07 7.67
N TRP A 425 -3.67 31.40 6.48
CA TRP A 425 -4.10 32.76 6.17
C TRP A 425 -5.27 33.22 7.04
N ILE A 426 -6.29 32.37 7.22
CA ILE A 426 -7.47 32.68 8.06
C ILE A 426 -7.04 32.96 9.50
N GLU A 427 -6.19 32.09 10.07
CA GLU A 427 -5.69 32.24 11.44
C GLU A 427 -4.92 33.55 11.60
N ASN A 428 -3.96 33.83 10.73
CA ASN A 428 -3.16 35.06 10.78
C ASN A 428 -4.02 36.32 10.60
N THR A 429 -4.99 36.28 9.69
CA THR A 429 -5.88 37.43 9.45
C THR A 429 -6.81 37.64 10.61
N THR A 430 -7.38 36.59 11.17
CA THR A 430 -8.32 36.68 12.31
C THR A 430 -7.63 37.17 13.58
N GLN A 431 -6.39 36.73 13.82
CA GLN A 431 -5.58 37.21 14.95
C GLN A 431 -5.30 38.71 14.86
N LYS A 432 -5.02 39.24 13.69
CA LYS A 432 -4.74 40.67 13.46
C LYS A 432 -5.99 41.55 13.55
N LEU A 433 -7.18 40.94 13.38
CA LEU A 433 -8.48 41.59 13.44
C LEU A 433 -9.18 41.45 14.83
N SER A 434 -8.46 41.24 15.92
CA SER A 434 -8.99 40.91 17.25
C SER A 434 -9.77 42.03 17.95
N ASP A 435 -9.87 43.22 17.35
CA ASP A 435 -10.57 44.35 17.94
C ASP A 435 -12.11 44.30 17.73
N VAL A 436 -12.89 44.68 18.75
CA VAL A 436 -14.34 44.62 18.74
C VAL A 436 -14.98 45.39 17.57
N GLN A 437 -14.32 46.42 17.08
CA GLN A 437 -14.78 47.22 15.93
C GLN A 437 -14.64 46.48 14.58
N GLN A 438 -13.90 45.37 14.53
CA GLN A 438 -13.60 44.61 13.31
C GLN A 438 -14.42 43.33 13.17
N LYS A 439 -15.39 43.10 14.05
CA LYS A 439 -16.23 41.89 14.08
C LYS A 439 -16.87 41.57 12.71
N LYS A 440 -17.36 42.61 12.00
CA LYS A 440 -17.98 42.45 10.66
C LYS A 440 -16.98 41.92 9.65
N LEU A 441 -15.69 42.31 9.74
CA LEU A 441 -14.66 41.87 8.84
C LEU A 441 -14.25 40.43 9.15
N ILE A 442 -14.21 40.05 10.42
CA ILE A 442 -14.00 38.64 10.83
C ILE A 442 -15.13 37.75 10.30
N ASP A 443 -16.38 38.19 10.35
CA ASP A 443 -17.51 37.44 9.77
C ASP A 443 -17.36 37.26 8.25
N GLN A 444 -16.83 38.26 7.54
CA GLN A 444 -16.56 38.17 6.11
C GLN A 444 -15.40 37.22 5.79
N VAL A 445 -14.32 37.23 6.59
CA VAL A 445 -13.20 36.25 6.45
C VAL A 445 -13.71 34.83 6.68
N ASN A 446 -14.53 34.61 7.69
CA ASN A 446 -15.14 33.31 7.98
C ASN A 446 -16.12 32.88 6.87
N GLN A 447 -16.84 33.83 6.25
CA GLN A 447 -17.69 33.50 5.10
C GLN A 447 -16.87 33.11 3.89
N TYR A 448 -15.79 33.81 3.60
CA TYR A 448 -14.85 33.46 2.54
C TYR A 448 -14.25 32.06 2.72
N ALA A 449 -13.90 31.68 3.98
CA ALA A 449 -13.44 30.32 4.29
C ALA A 449 -14.49 29.26 3.93
N ARG A 450 -15.75 29.46 4.33
CA ARG A 450 -16.84 28.53 4.00
C ARG A 450 -17.10 28.44 2.50
N ASP A 451 -16.97 29.55 1.76
CA ASP A 451 -17.13 29.55 0.32
C ASP A 451 -16.00 28.78 -0.39
N ILE A 452 -14.75 28.88 0.11
CA ILE A 452 -13.64 28.03 -0.37
C ILE A 452 -13.93 26.56 -0.09
N GLU A 453 -14.30 26.18 1.13
CA GLU A 453 -14.64 24.78 1.45
C GLU A 453 -15.70 24.22 0.49
N LYS A 454 -16.74 25.01 0.24
CA LYS A 454 -17.80 24.63 -0.71
C LYS A 454 -17.30 24.46 -2.13
N ILE A 455 -16.38 25.31 -2.58
CA ILE A 455 -15.76 25.19 -3.92
C ILE A 455 -14.89 23.96 -4.00
N LEU A 456 -14.03 23.70 -3.00
CA LEU A 456 -13.20 22.52 -2.93
C LEU A 456 -14.05 21.23 -2.93
N PHE A 457 -15.20 21.23 -2.22
CA PHE A 457 -16.17 20.15 -2.27
C PHE A 457 -16.75 19.97 -3.69
N ASN A 458 -17.21 21.04 -4.34
CA ASN A 458 -17.78 20.98 -5.69
C ASN A 458 -16.74 20.48 -6.72
N ILE A 459 -15.47 20.87 -6.58
CA ILE A 459 -14.38 20.35 -7.42
C ILE A 459 -14.20 18.84 -7.19
N THR A 460 -14.27 18.39 -5.93
CA THR A 460 -14.23 16.97 -5.61
C THR A 460 -15.39 16.22 -6.28
N MET A 461 -16.60 16.77 -6.25
CA MET A 461 -17.77 16.18 -6.90
C MET A 461 -17.64 16.17 -8.44
N LYS A 462 -17.06 17.20 -9.05
CA LYS A 462 -16.73 17.22 -10.49
C LYS A 462 -15.83 16.04 -10.87
N PHE A 463 -14.79 15.77 -10.08
CA PHE A 463 -13.90 14.64 -10.33
C PHE A 463 -14.56 13.29 -10.03
N ASN A 464 -15.39 13.20 -8.99
CA ASN A 464 -16.19 12.01 -8.73
C ASN A 464 -17.11 11.66 -9.91
N GLN A 465 -17.77 12.66 -10.49
CA GLN A 465 -18.61 12.50 -11.68
C GLN A 465 -17.80 12.02 -12.89
N ALA A 466 -16.63 12.62 -13.14
CA ALA A 466 -15.75 12.22 -14.23
C ALA A 466 -15.24 10.78 -14.08
N ASP A 467 -14.81 10.40 -12.86
CA ASP A 467 -14.36 9.04 -12.58
C ASP A 467 -15.50 8.03 -12.69
N PHE A 468 -16.70 8.38 -12.23
CA PHE A 468 -17.88 7.54 -12.40
C PHE A 468 -18.17 7.26 -13.88
N GLN A 469 -18.16 8.29 -14.73
CA GLN A 469 -18.38 8.11 -16.17
C GLN A 469 -17.33 7.23 -16.84
N ARG A 470 -16.07 7.28 -16.38
CA ARG A 470 -14.98 6.42 -16.89
C ARG A 470 -15.11 4.98 -16.45
N THR A 471 -15.58 4.74 -15.23
CA THR A 471 -15.66 3.38 -14.65
C THR A 471 -16.97 2.68 -14.97
N GLN A 472 -18.04 3.39 -15.32
CA GLN A 472 -19.35 2.80 -15.63
C GLN A 472 -19.29 1.74 -16.76
N PRO A 473 -18.64 1.98 -17.93
CA PRO A 473 -18.54 0.97 -18.97
C PRO A 473 -17.77 -0.29 -18.52
N ILE A 474 -16.82 -0.13 -17.61
CA ILE A 474 -16.04 -1.23 -17.04
C ILE A 474 -16.93 -2.07 -16.12
N GLU A 475 -17.71 -1.42 -15.26
CA GLU A 475 -18.65 -2.11 -14.39
C GLU A 475 -19.76 -2.81 -15.18
N ASP A 476 -20.34 -2.14 -16.20
CA ASP A 476 -21.37 -2.73 -17.06
C ASP A 476 -20.86 -4.02 -17.73
N ARG A 477 -19.61 -4.03 -18.17
CA ARG A 477 -18.97 -5.23 -18.73
C ARG A 477 -18.81 -6.34 -17.69
N LEU A 478 -18.37 -6.03 -16.48
CA LEU A 478 -18.24 -6.99 -15.40
C LEU A 478 -19.61 -7.56 -15.01
N ASP A 479 -20.63 -6.71 -14.93
CA ASP A 479 -22.01 -7.07 -14.56
C ASP A 479 -22.68 -8.07 -15.53
N LEU A 480 -22.21 -8.17 -16.78
CA LEU A 480 -22.69 -9.20 -17.72
C LEU A 480 -22.46 -10.63 -17.22
N HIS A 481 -21.48 -10.83 -16.34
CA HIS A 481 -21.06 -12.13 -15.83
C HIS A 481 -21.50 -12.40 -14.38
N LEU A 482 -22.10 -11.39 -13.72
CA LEU A 482 -22.48 -11.44 -12.32
C LEU A 482 -23.96 -11.79 -12.13
N SER A 483 -24.27 -12.51 -11.06
CA SER A 483 -25.65 -12.73 -10.60
C SER A 483 -26.28 -11.43 -10.09
N GLU A 484 -27.62 -11.38 -10.01
CA GLU A 484 -28.36 -10.21 -9.52
C GLU A 484 -27.98 -9.80 -8.07
N HIS A 485 -27.48 -10.74 -7.28
CA HIS A 485 -26.96 -10.45 -5.94
C HIS A 485 -25.59 -9.79 -6.02
N GLU A 486 -24.68 -10.31 -6.84
CA GLU A 486 -23.32 -9.81 -7.02
C GLU A 486 -23.30 -8.43 -7.68
N LYS A 487 -24.24 -8.12 -8.56
CA LYS A 487 -24.40 -6.77 -9.17
C LYS A 487 -24.68 -5.67 -8.15
N LYS A 488 -25.19 -6.02 -6.95
CA LYS A 488 -25.45 -5.05 -5.87
C LYS A 488 -24.19 -4.64 -5.10
N LEU A 489 -23.09 -5.33 -5.30
CA LEU A 489 -21.80 -4.95 -4.72
C LEU A 489 -21.34 -3.61 -5.27
N THR A 490 -20.55 -2.86 -4.48
CA THR A 490 -19.87 -1.66 -4.99
C THR A 490 -18.89 -2.04 -6.09
N MET A 491 -18.52 -1.09 -6.96
CA MET A 491 -17.52 -1.34 -8.02
C MET A 491 -16.19 -1.82 -7.43
N SER A 492 -15.75 -1.26 -6.30
CA SER A 492 -14.56 -1.70 -5.59
C SER A 492 -14.69 -3.13 -5.08
N GLN A 493 -15.82 -3.50 -4.49
CA GLN A 493 -16.07 -4.86 -4.02
C GLN A 493 -16.10 -5.88 -5.18
N LYS A 494 -16.72 -5.51 -6.32
CA LYS A 494 -16.70 -6.35 -7.54
C LYS A 494 -15.27 -6.58 -8.02
N ALA A 495 -14.47 -5.50 -8.11
CA ALA A 495 -13.08 -5.57 -8.57
C ALA A 495 -12.19 -6.37 -7.59
N LEU A 496 -12.34 -6.17 -6.28
CA LEU A 496 -11.61 -6.94 -5.26
C LEU A 496 -12.01 -8.42 -5.29
N ASN A 497 -13.32 -8.71 -5.42
CA ASN A 497 -13.78 -10.10 -5.45
C ASN A 497 -13.40 -10.81 -6.76
N PHE A 498 -13.33 -10.10 -7.90
CA PHE A 498 -12.77 -10.60 -9.15
C PHE A 498 -11.33 -11.12 -8.96
N VAL A 499 -10.47 -10.30 -8.36
CA VAL A 499 -9.08 -10.68 -8.08
C VAL A 499 -9.02 -11.84 -7.08
N SER A 500 -9.79 -11.76 -5.98
CA SER A 500 -9.83 -12.78 -4.93
C SER A 500 -10.34 -14.13 -5.44
N SER A 501 -11.24 -14.14 -6.42
CA SER A 501 -11.79 -15.36 -7.04
C SER A 501 -10.86 -16.00 -8.06
N SER A 502 -9.73 -15.35 -8.38
CA SER A 502 -8.76 -15.86 -9.35
C SER A 502 -7.96 -17.02 -8.76
N PRO A 503 -7.72 -18.09 -9.56
CA PRO A 503 -6.93 -19.21 -9.10
C PRO A 503 -5.56 -18.78 -8.55
N SER A 504 -5.11 -19.41 -7.48
CA SER A 504 -3.81 -19.22 -6.83
C SER A 504 -3.61 -17.88 -6.13
N VAL A 505 -4.52 -16.91 -6.23
CA VAL A 505 -4.45 -15.67 -5.44
C VAL A 505 -4.74 -16.00 -3.97
N SER A 506 -3.76 -15.76 -3.10
CA SER A 506 -3.91 -15.97 -1.66
C SER A 506 -4.54 -14.75 -0.98
N VAL A 507 -4.09 -13.55 -1.32
CA VAL A 507 -4.53 -12.29 -0.68
C VAL A 507 -4.60 -11.16 -1.68
N VAL A 508 -5.64 -10.34 -1.57
CA VAL A 508 -5.79 -9.08 -2.30
C VAL A 508 -5.42 -7.93 -1.36
N LEU A 509 -4.33 -7.24 -1.64
CA LEU A 509 -3.86 -6.11 -0.83
C LEU A 509 -4.55 -4.82 -1.26
N ASN A 510 -5.36 -4.24 -0.39
CA ASN A 510 -6.03 -2.97 -0.68
C ASN A 510 -5.60 -1.87 0.28
N GLY A 511 -5.54 -0.65 -0.23
CA GLY A 511 -5.26 0.55 0.58
C GLY A 511 -6.47 0.96 1.40
N MET A 512 -6.48 0.60 2.68
CA MET A 512 -7.57 0.86 3.62
C MET A 512 -7.23 1.99 4.61
N ARG A 513 -6.72 3.11 4.14
CA ARG A 513 -6.23 4.21 4.99
C ARG A 513 -7.32 5.12 5.60
N ARG A 514 -8.60 4.76 5.43
CA ARG A 514 -9.76 5.46 6.01
C ARG A 514 -10.80 4.45 6.46
N PRO A 515 -11.56 4.72 7.52
CA PRO A 515 -12.59 3.80 8.01
C PRO A 515 -13.59 3.37 6.93
N GLU A 516 -14.06 4.29 6.07
CA GLU A 516 -15.00 3.94 5.00
C GLU A 516 -14.37 3.03 3.93
N TYR A 517 -13.03 3.06 3.74
CA TYR A 517 -12.36 2.12 2.85
C TYR A 517 -12.18 0.75 3.50
N VAL A 518 -12.08 0.70 4.83
CA VAL A 518 -12.10 -0.56 5.60
C VAL A 518 -13.46 -1.21 5.45
N ASP A 519 -14.55 -0.49 5.70
CA ASP A 519 -15.92 -1.00 5.61
C ASP A 519 -16.22 -1.56 4.22
N ASP A 520 -15.89 -0.81 3.16
CA ASP A 520 -16.11 -1.24 1.78
C ASP A 520 -15.28 -2.48 1.44
N THR A 521 -13.99 -2.49 1.79
CA THR A 521 -13.08 -3.61 1.51
C THR A 521 -13.47 -4.85 2.29
N MET A 522 -13.68 -4.73 3.60
CA MET A 522 -14.07 -5.85 4.45
C MET A 522 -15.48 -6.39 4.11
N GLY A 523 -16.26 -5.60 3.39
CA GLY A 523 -17.55 -6.05 2.84
C GLY A 523 -17.43 -7.32 1.99
N ILE A 524 -16.30 -7.55 1.28
CA ILE A 524 -16.11 -8.77 0.48
C ILE A 524 -15.92 -10.03 1.33
N MET A 525 -15.62 -9.91 2.60
CA MET A 525 -15.56 -11.05 3.52
C MET A 525 -16.93 -11.75 3.67
N LYS A 526 -18.02 -11.05 3.36
CA LYS A 526 -19.39 -11.58 3.36
C LYS A 526 -19.77 -12.23 2.04
N VAL A 527 -18.95 -12.09 1.01
CA VAL A 527 -19.24 -12.51 -0.36
C VAL A 527 -18.46 -13.79 -0.69
N SER A 528 -19.12 -14.76 -1.32
CA SER A 528 -18.43 -15.93 -1.89
C SER A 528 -17.53 -15.49 -3.07
N ASP A 529 -16.55 -16.31 -3.39
CA ASP A 529 -15.83 -16.15 -4.64
C ASP A 529 -16.82 -16.27 -5.81
N PHE A 530 -16.58 -15.56 -6.93
CA PHE A 530 -17.49 -15.55 -8.06
C PHE A 530 -17.68 -16.97 -8.63
N GLY A 531 -18.95 -17.30 -8.92
CA GLY A 531 -19.30 -18.62 -9.45
C GLY A 531 -18.86 -18.87 -10.89
N ALA A 532 -18.68 -17.81 -11.69
CA ALA A 532 -18.16 -17.89 -13.05
C ALA A 532 -16.62 -17.85 -13.06
N PRO A 533 -15.96 -18.62 -13.95
CA PRO A 533 -14.52 -18.52 -14.12
C PRO A 533 -14.11 -17.09 -14.50
N VAL A 534 -13.17 -16.49 -13.75
CA VAL A 534 -12.70 -15.10 -13.97
C VAL A 534 -12.15 -14.87 -15.38
N GLN A 535 -11.59 -15.89 -16.04
CA GLN A 535 -11.13 -15.83 -17.42
C GLN A 535 -12.25 -15.51 -18.43
N LYS A 536 -13.51 -15.80 -18.09
CA LYS A 536 -14.66 -15.50 -18.95
C LYS A 536 -15.22 -14.10 -18.74
N MET A 537 -14.75 -13.40 -17.70
CA MET A 537 -15.20 -12.05 -17.34
C MET A 537 -14.37 -10.94 -18.03
N ILE A 538 -13.25 -11.32 -18.66
CA ILE A 538 -12.27 -10.39 -19.28
C ILE A 538 -12.56 -10.13 -20.76
#